data_3b0696421cd07d29957d8b6e75b2b8ff
#
_entry.id   3b0696421cd07d29957d8b6e75b2b8ff
#
_cell.length_a   1.000
_cell.length_b   1.000
_cell.length_c   1.000
_cell.angle_alpha   90.00
_cell.angle_beta   90.00
_cell.angle_gamma   90.00
#
_symmetry.space_group_name_H-M   'P 1'
#
loop_
_entity.id
_entity.type
_entity.pdbx_description
1 polymer ?
#
loop_
_entity_poly.entity_id
_entity_poly.type
_entity_poly.pdbx_seq_one_letter_code
_entity_poly.pdbx_strand_id
1 'polypeptide(L)'
;MTSILDEISKKLNCPIYLVRYRLMYQENADLIAKFINEKGKLETNYSDRRGLYSRVRCDGITTSGAHFVKAFGDLAYPYNISVAAYFFAHHKIKLQYPFHQCVIERTCTKNGICERYYPLELLCFAPSSPSSPISSSEFGARRTQATSSSSTLTLNSIPLSLGSFPPTPIKEKI
;
A
#
# COMPACT_ATOMS: atom_id res chain seq x y z
N MET A 1 -9.30 15.39 -6.27
CA MET A 1 -8.45 14.67 -5.29
C MET A 1 -7.30 15.58 -4.93
N THR A 2 -7.08 15.84 -3.65
CA THR A 2 -6.01 16.74 -3.20
C THR A 2 -4.74 15.90 -3.00
N SER A 3 -3.62 16.32 -3.59
CA SER A 3 -2.33 15.66 -3.39
C SER A 3 -1.90 15.74 -1.93
N ILE A 4 -1.34 14.65 -1.41
CA ILE A 4 -0.83 14.65 -0.03
C ILE A 4 0.33 15.63 0.14
N LEU A 5 1.15 15.84 -0.90
CA LEU A 5 2.26 16.79 -0.87
C LEU A 5 1.78 18.24 -0.69
N ASP A 6 0.67 18.63 -1.33
CA ASP A 6 0.09 19.95 -1.16
C ASP A 6 -0.39 20.19 0.28
N GLU A 7 -0.97 19.16 0.88
CA GLU A 7 -1.46 19.24 2.26
C GLU A 7 -0.30 19.27 3.28
N ILE A 8 0.75 18.50 3.05
CA ILE A 8 1.96 18.53 3.87
C ILE A 8 2.66 19.88 3.74
N SER A 9 2.77 20.41 2.52
CA SER A 9 3.34 21.73 2.22
C SER A 9 2.61 22.83 3.03
N LYS A 10 1.29 22.81 3.04
CA LYS A 10 0.45 23.73 3.85
C LYS A 10 0.69 23.52 5.35
N LYS A 11 0.72 22.27 5.81
CA LYS A 11 0.91 21.96 7.24
C LYS A 11 2.28 22.40 7.76
N LEU A 12 3.33 22.23 6.96
CA LEU A 12 4.70 22.64 7.29
C LEU A 12 5.00 24.10 6.94
N ASN A 13 4.02 24.82 6.37
CA ASN A 13 4.16 26.19 5.89
C ASN A 13 5.45 26.40 5.06
N CYS A 14 5.65 25.50 4.08
CA CYS A 14 6.81 25.57 3.19
C CYS A 14 6.46 25.09 1.78
N PRO A 15 7.16 25.56 0.74
CA PRO A 15 6.99 25.08 -0.63
C PRO A 15 7.28 23.57 -0.76
N ILE A 16 6.65 22.90 -1.73
CA ILE A 16 6.77 21.45 -1.93
C ILE A 16 8.23 21.00 -2.02
N TYR A 17 9.08 21.72 -2.74
CA TYR A 17 10.50 21.35 -2.90
C TYR A 17 11.32 21.41 -1.61
N LEU A 18 10.84 22.14 -0.58
CA LEU A 18 11.47 22.20 0.75
C LEU A 18 10.94 21.14 1.71
N VAL A 19 9.80 20.50 1.41
CA VAL A 19 9.20 19.45 2.25
C VAL A 19 10.21 18.36 2.56
N ARG A 20 11.02 17.95 1.57
CA ARG A 20 12.06 16.91 1.77
C ARG A 20 13.04 17.25 2.89
N TYR A 21 13.47 18.50 2.99
CA TYR A 21 14.43 18.94 4.03
C TYR A 21 13.79 18.99 5.41
N ARG A 22 12.50 19.37 5.48
CA ARG A 22 11.75 19.38 6.73
C ARG A 22 11.52 17.95 7.26
N LEU A 23 11.21 17.01 6.37
CA LEU A 23 10.95 15.62 6.72
C LEU A 23 12.21 14.77 6.98
N MET A 24 13.42 15.32 6.78
CA MET A 24 14.67 14.69 7.23
C MET A 24 14.76 14.60 8.77
N TYR A 25 14.06 15.49 9.46
CA TYR A 25 13.98 15.48 10.93
C TYR A 25 12.85 14.56 11.38
N GLN A 26 13.17 13.60 12.26
CA GLN A 26 12.23 12.58 12.73
C GLN A 26 10.98 13.19 13.36
N GLU A 27 11.15 14.27 14.15
CA GLU A 27 10.04 14.98 14.78
C GLU A 27 8.99 15.48 13.78
N ASN A 28 9.44 16.03 12.66
CA ASN A 28 8.54 16.48 11.59
C ASN A 28 7.90 15.30 10.87
N ALA A 29 8.65 14.22 10.65
CA ALA A 29 8.13 13.00 10.05
C ALA A 29 7.00 12.40 10.91
N ASP A 30 7.19 12.33 12.23
CA ASP A 30 6.20 11.82 13.18
C ASP A 30 4.97 12.75 13.27
N LEU A 31 5.19 14.07 13.27
CA LEU A 31 4.12 15.07 13.23
C LEU A 31 3.26 14.90 11.98
N ILE A 32 3.88 14.72 10.82
CA ILE A 32 3.15 14.54 9.56
C ILE A 32 2.48 13.18 9.49
N ALA A 33 3.10 12.11 9.99
CA ALA A 33 2.46 10.80 10.08
C ALA A 33 1.18 10.86 10.93
N LYS A 34 1.23 11.55 12.08
CA LYS A 34 0.06 11.81 12.92
C LYS A 34 -1.01 12.62 12.20
N PHE A 35 -0.62 13.73 11.55
CA PHE A 35 -1.52 14.57 10.77
C PHE A 35 -2.25 13.78 9.67
N ILE A 36 -1.54 12.90 8.95
CA ILE A 36 -2.12 12.06 7.90
C ILE A 36 -3.19 11.13 8.50
N ASN A 37 -2.89 10.47 9.62
CA ASN A 37 -3.80 9.55 10.28
C ASN A 37 -5.05 10.24 10.85
N GLU A 38 -4.91 11.48 11.32
CA GLU A 38 -6.03 12.30 11.80
C GLU A 38 -6.91 12.81 10.65
N LYS A 39 -6.31 13.14 9.50
CA LYS A 39 -7.04 13.74 8.36
C LYS A 39 -7.88 12.74 7.60
N GLY A 40 -7.44 11.48 7.50
CA GLY A 40 -8.24 10.47 6.81
C GLY A 40 -7.46 9.31 6.21
N LYS A 41 -8.15 8.55 5.38
CA LYS A 41 -7.57 7.38 4.70
C LYS A 41 -6.80 7.81 3.47
N LEU A 42 -5.67 7.15 3.23
CA LEU A 42 -4.87 7.34 2.03
C LEU A 42 -5.28 6.35 0.95
N GLU A 43 -5.21 6.82 -0.28
CA GLU A 43 -5.32 6.00 -1.49
C GLU A 43 -4.18 6.34 -2.45
N THR A 44 -3.78 5.36 -3.26
CA THR A 44 -2.82 5.60 -4.34
C THR A 44 -3.49 6.42 -5.45
N ASN A 45 -2.74 7.33 -6.08
CA ASN A 45 -3.21 8.07 -7.25
C ASN A 45 -2.96 7.33 -8.57
N TYR A 46 -2.45 6.11 -8.49
CA TYR A 46 -2.26 5.19 -9.61
C TYR A 46 -3.01 3.89 -9.34
N SER A 47 -3.47 3.27 -10.41
CA SER A 47 -4.14 1.97 -10.34
C SER A 47 -3.13 0.82 -10.47
N ASP A 48 -3.46 -0.31 -9.87
CA ASP A 48 -2.75 -1.56 -10.10
C ASP A 48 -3.05 -2.13 -11.51
N ARG A 49 -2.52 -3.32 -11.81
CA ARG A 49 -2.77 -4.02 -13.08
C ARG A 49 -4.24 -4.37 -13.32
N ARG A 50 -5.06 -4.35 -12.26
CA ARG A 50 -6.51 -4.62 -12.30
C ARG A 50 -7.34 -3.34 -12.39
N GLY A 51 -6.70 -2.17 -12.48
CA GLY A 51 -7.37 -0.87 -12.50
C GLY A 51 -7.87 -0.40 -11.13
N LEU A 52 -7.43 -1.03 -10.03
CA LEU A 52 -7.87 -0.70 -8.67
C LEU A 52 -6.87 0.23 -7.99
N TYR A 53 -7.39 1.21 -7.25
CA TYR A 53 -6.62 2.05 -6.35
C TYR A 53 -6.45 1.34 -5.01
N SER A 54 -5.24 1.37 -4.48
CA SER A 54 -4.94 0.70 -3.21
C SER A 54 -5.10 1.67 -2.04
N ARG A 55 -5.75 1.21 -0.97
CA ARG A 55 -5.75 1.93 0.31
C ARG A 55 -4.44 1.66 1.03
N VAL A 56 -3.87 2.73 1.58
CA VAL A 56 -2.58 2.70 2.27
C VAL A 56 -2.75 3.18 3.70
N ARG A 57 -2.14 2.46 4.64
CA ARG A 57 -2.07 2.88 6.05
C ARG A 57 -0.74 3.60 6.29
N CYS A 58 -0.79 4.71 7.01
CA CYS A 58 0.41 5.45 7.39
C CYS A 58 0.89 4.98 8.78
N ASP A 59 1.87 4.09 8.82
CA ASP A 59 2.51 3.64 10.06
C ASP A 59 3.80 4.42 10.35
N GLY A 60 4.18 5.35 9.47
CA GLY A 60 5.32 6.24 9.60
C GLY A 60 5.70 6.87 8.27
N ILE A 61 6.70 7.76 8.34
CA ILE A 61 7.31 8.40 7.16
C ILE A 61 8.82 8.16 7.23
N THR A 62 9.44 7.85 6.08
CA THR A 62 10.88 7.68 5.99
C THR A 62 11.60 9.03 6.18
N THR A 63 12.78 9.03 6.77
CA THR A 63 13.64 10.22 6.82
C THR A 63 14.42 10.44 5.52
N SER A 64 14.62 9.37 4.76
CA SER A 64 15.28 9.38 3.45
C SER A 64 14.27 9.37 2.31
N GLY A 65 14.66 9.97 1.17
CA GLY A 65 13.81 10.02 -0.03
C GLY A 65 13.69 8.68 -0.77
N ALA A 66 12.68 8.55 -1.62
CA ALA A 66 12.39 7.34 -2.42
C ALA A 66 13.56 6.84 -3.27
N HIS A 67 14.47 7.74 -3.65
CA HIS A 67 15.69 7.40 -4.40
C HIS A 67 16.69 6.60 -3.55
N PHE A 68 16.72 6.81 -2.24
CA PHE A 68 17.66 6.18 -1.31
C PHE A 68 17.08 4.99 -0.56
N VAL A 69 15.76 5.02 -0.30
CA VAL A 69 15.07 3.94 0.42
C VAL A 69 15.04 2.69 -0.46
N LYS A 70 15.44 1.54 0.08
CA LYS A 70 15.39 0.24 -0.60
C LYS A 70 13.98 -0.33 -0.56
N ALA A 71 13.45 -0.74 -1.70
CA ALA A 71 12.05 -1.19 -1.82
C ALA A 71 11.75 -2.47 -1.03
N PHE A 72 12.75 -3.32 -0.84
CA PHE A 72 12.62 -4.63 -0.17
C PHE A 72 13.59 -4.79 1.01
N GLY A 73 14.09 -3.68 1.57
CA GLY A 73 15.12 -3.71 2.59
C GLY A 73 16.50 -4.07 2.06
N ASP A 74 17.39 -4.50 2.96
CA ASP A 74 18.77 -4.85 2.61
C ASP A 74 18.84 -6.25 2.04
N LEU A 75 18.86 -6.35 0.71
CA LEU A 75 19.08 -7.57 -0.03
C LEU A 75 20.51 -7.63 -0.56
N ALA A 76 20.99 -8.84 -0.89
CA ALA A 76 22.25 -8.99 -1.58
C ALA A 76 22.21 -8.36 -2.97
N TYR A 77 23.37 -7.81 -3.42
CA TYR A 77 23.50 -7.32 -4.78
C TYR A 77 23.24 -8.47 -5.79
N PRO A 78 22.50 -8.26 -6.90
CA PRO A 78 21.99 -7.02 -7.45
C PRO A 78 20.53 -6.68 -7.07
N TYR A 79 19.95 -7.32 -6.07
CA TYR A 79 18.52 -7.22 -5.74
C TYR A 79 18.14 -5.95 -4.96
N ASN A 80 19.12 -5.13 -4.60
CA ASN A 80 18.93 -3.84 -3.93
C ASN A 80 18.47 -2.79 -4.93
N ILE A 81 17.16 -2.59 -5.03
CA ILE A 81 16.58 -1.52 -5.83
C ILE A 81 15.97 -0.45 -4.93
N SER A 82 16.10 0.82 -5.32
CA SER A 82 15.43 1.91 -4.62
C SER A 82 13.92 1.89 -4.89
N VAL A 83 13.14 2.51 -4.00
CA VAL A 83 11.68 2.68 -4.18
C VAL A 83 11.41 3.38 -5.52
N ALA A 84 12.16 4.43 -5.86
CA ALA A 84 12.01 5.13 -7.14
C ALA A 84 12.24 4.20 -8.35
N ALA A 85 13.29 3.37 -8.30
CA ALA A 85 13.58 2.40 -9.37
C ALA A 85 12.51 1.31 -9.45
N TYR A 86 11.99 0.84 -8.30
CA TYR A 86 10.91 -0.12 -8.25
C TYR A 86 9.64 0.40 -8.93
N PHE A 87 9.20 1.64 -8.61
CA PHE A 87 8.01 2.23 -9.23
C PHE A 87 8.19 2.42 -10.74
N PHE A 88 9.37 2.81 -11.18
CA PHE A 88 9.66 2.92 -12.61
C PHE A 88 9.63 1.55 -13.31
N ALA A 89 10.31 0.54 -12.75
CA ALA A 89 10.40 -0.78 -13.37
C ALA A 89 9.05 -1.52 -13.36
N HIS A 90 8.34 -1.49 -12.23
CA HIS A 90 7.13 -2.30 -12.02
C HIS A 90 5.85 -1.62 -12.48
N HIS A 91 5.67 -0.34 -12.17
CA HIS A 91 4.47 0.42 -12.47
C HIS A 91 4.62 1.33 -13.68
N LYS A 92 5.83 1.47 -14.25
CA LYS A 92 6.16 2.42 -15.34
C LYS A 92 5.94 3.88 -14.94
N ILE A 93 5.98 4.17 -13.65
CA ILE A 93 5.78 5.50 -13.09
C ILE A 93 7.14 6.14 -12.82
N LYS A 94 7.44 7.24 -13.51
CA LYS A 94 8.59 8.08 -13.23
C LYS A 94 8.20 9.11 -12.17
N LEU A 95 8.85 9.06 -11.01
CA LEU A 95 8.61 10.02 -9.94
C LEU A 95 9.08 11.42 -10.36
N GLN A 96 8.26 12.43 -10.08
CA GLN A 96 8.60 13.83 -10.27
C GLN A 96 9.53 14.33 -9.14
N TYR A 97 9.30 13.80 -7.94
CA TYR A 97 10.04 14.16 -6.72
C TYR A 97 10.71 12.93 -6.08
N PRO A 98 11.69 12.27 -6.74
CA PRO A 98 12.30 11.03 -6.25
C PRO A 98 13.07 11.18 -4.93
N PHE A 99 13.41 12.41 -4.55
CA PHE A 99 14.11 12.71 -3.31
C PHE A 99 13.18 13.02 -2.12
N HIS A 100 11.85 13.03 -2.35
CA HIS A 100 10.88 13.13 -1.26
C HIS A 100 10.71 11.79 -0.56
N GLN A 101 10.31 11.87 0.69
CA GLN A 101 10.11 10.74 1.57
C GLN A 101 8.96 9.84 1.13
N CYS A 102 8.87 8.67 1.76
CA CYS A 102 7.81 7.70 1.53
C CYS A 102 6.97 7.50 2.80
N VAL A 103 5.70 7.18 2.63
CA VAL A 103 4.88 6.60 3.68
C VAL A 103 5.29 5.14 3.87
N ILE A 104 5.40 4.73 5.12
CA ILE A 104 5.67 3.35 5.53
C ILE A 104 4.36 2.69 5.91
N GLU A 105 4.05 1.57 5.29
CA GLU A 105 2.98 0.67 5.70
C GLU A 105 3.57 -0.62 6.25
N ARG A 106 3.25 -0.97 7.49
CA ARG A 106 3.72 -2.19 8.16
C ARG A 106 2.63 -3.24 8.19
N THR A 107 2.93 -4.41 7.67
CA THR A 107 2.03 -5.56 7.69
C THR A 107 2.69 -6.71 8.44
N CYS A 108 2.00 -7.24 9.46
CA CYS A 108 2.47 -8.43 10.14
C CYS A 108 2.17 -9.65 9.27
N THR A 109 3.20 -10.39 8.93
CA THR A 109 3.11 -11.67 8.21
C THR A 109 3.60 -12.80 9.10
N LYS A 110 3.36 -14.04 8.71
CA LYS A 110 3.86 -15.23 9.45
C LYS A 110 5.40 -15.24 9.61
N ASN A 111 6.09 -14.55 8.69
CA ASN A 111 7.55 -14.49 8.65
C ASN A 111 8.12 -13.21 9.30
N GLY A 112 7.30 -12.40 9.95
CA GLY A 112 7.69 -11.14 10.58
C GLY A 112 6.97 -9.92 10.05
N ILE A 113 7.51 -8.75 10.33
CA ILE A 113 6.98 -7.47 9.86
C ILE A 113 7.49 -7.21 8.44
N CYS A 114 6.56 -7.02 7.52
CA CYS A 114 6.85 -6.59 6.16
C CYS A 114 6.55 -5.09 6.04
N GLU A 115 7.53 -4.31 5.58
CA GLU A 115 7.37 -2.89 5.31
C GLU A 115 7.19 -2.67 3.81
N ARG A 116 6.24 -1.81 3.47
CA ARG A 116 6.00 -1.30 2.11
C ARG A 116 6.16 0.20 2.11
N TYR A 117 6.75 0.71 1.06
CA TYR A 117 7.07 2.13 0.93
C TYR A 117 6.31 2.73 -0.24
N TYR A 118 5.59 3.80 0.03
CA TYR A 118 4.80 4.53 -0.98
C TYR A 118 5.31 5.97 -1.07
N PRO A 119 5.83 6.42 -2.24
CA PRO A 119 6.23 7.81 -2.44
C PRO A 119 5.09 8.77 -2.14
N LEU A 120 5.36 9.85 -1.39
CA LEU A 120 4.35 10.83 -1.01
C LEU A 120 3.59 11.43 -2.20
N GLU A 121 4.25 11.61 -3.35
CA GLU A 121 3.63 12.15 -4.56
C GLU A 121 2.60 11.21 -5.20
N LEU A 122 2.66 9.92 -4.89
CA LEU A 122 1.75 8.91 -5.42
C LEU A 122 0.54 8.62 -4.51
N LEU A 123 0.32 9.46 -3.51
CA LEU A 123 -0.74 9.31 -2.55
C LEU A 123 -1.68 10.52 -2.55
N CYS A 124 -2.96 10.26 -2.31
CA CYS A 124 -3.99 11.26 -2.09
C CYS A 124 -4.88 10.84 -0.92
N PHE A 125 -5.62 11.79 -0.36
CA PHE A 125 -6.67 11.46 0.59
C PHE A 125 -7.88 10.90 -0.15
N ALA A 126 -8.38 9.76 0.34
CA ALA A 126 -9.61 9.18 -0.16
C ALA A 126 -10.76 10.21 -0.02
N PRO A 127 -11.64 10.36 -1.03
CA PRO A 127 -12.81 11.17 -0.86
C PRO A 127 -13.61 10.63 0.33
N SER A 128 -13.94 11.51 1.28
CA SER A 128 -14.90 11.17 2.33
C SER A 128 -16.21 10.84 1.63
N SER A 129 -16.56 9.56 1.54
CA SER A 129 -17.91 9.18 1.12
C SER A 129 -18.87 9.83 2.09
N PRO A 130 -19.89 10.59 1.61
CA PRO A 130 -20.93 11.07 2.49
C PRO A 130 -21.51 9.84 3.18
N SER A 131 -21.47 9.82 4.50
CA SER A 131 -22.16 8.83 5.31
C SER A 131 -23.61 8.85 4.84
N SER A 132 -24.04 7.83 4.11
CA SER A 132 -25.44 7.61 3.80
C SER A 132 -26.17 7.63 5.15
N PRO A 133 -27.19 8.45 5.35
CA PRO A 133 -28.00 8.39 6.55
C PRO A 133 -28.58 6.99 6.62
N ILE A 134 -28.34 6.30 7.73
CA ILE A 134 -29.03 5.07 8.07
C ILE A 134 -30.50 5.42 8.14
N SER A 135 -31.24 5.14 7.09
CA SER A 135 -32.69 5.17 7.12
C SER A 135 -33.14 3.96 7.92
N SER A 136 -33.34 4.21 9.23
CA SER A 136 -34.12 3.35 10.11
C SER A 136 -35.59 3.57 9.73
N SER A 137 -36.17 2.62 9.04
CA SER A 137 -37.61 2.35 8.89
C SER A 137 -37.72 1.19 7.90
N GLU A 138 -38.44 0.12 8.11
CA GLU A 138 -39.59 -0.13 8.96
C GLU A 138 -39.76 -1.65 9.05
N PHE A 139 -40.27 -2.04 10.18
CA PHE A 139 -40.91 -3.32 10.44
C PHE A 139 -41.96 -3.63 9.38
N GLY A 140 -41.87 -4.80 8.79
CA GLY A 140 -42.90 -5.35 7.91
C GLY A 140 -42.85 -6.86 7.95
N ALA A 141 -43.47 -7.46 8.96
CA ALA A 141 -43.71 -8.88 9.07
C ALA A 141 -44.63 -9.35 7.94
N ARG A 142 -44.19 -10.33 7.15
CA ARG A 142 -45.12 -11.30 6.56
C ARG A 142 -44.46 -12.68 6.46
N ARG A 143 -45.09 -13.57 7.19
CA ARG A 143 -44.99 -15.02 7.30
C ARG A 143 -45.67 -15.63 6.07
N THR A 144 -45.03 -16.60 5.40
CA THR A 144 -45.62 -17.81 4.77
C THR A 144 -44.47 -18.71 4.30
N GLN A 145 -44.26 -19.79 4.95
CA GLN A 145 -44.47 -21.23 4.68
C GLN A 145 -43.83 -21.77 3.37
N ALA A 146 -42.87 -22.63 3.64
CA ALA A 146 -42.61 -23.98 3.15
C ALA A 146 -42.73 -24.32 1.67
N THR A 147 -41.63 -24.83 1.11
CA THR A 147 -41.61 -26.20 0.61
C THR A 147 -40.17 -26.68 0.39
N SER A 148 -39.98 -27.91 0.85
CA SER A 148 -38.80 -28.75 0.68
C SER A 148 -38.55 -29.16 -0.77
N SER A 149 -37.26 -29.20 -1.18
CA SER A 149 -36.78 -30.30 -2.04
C SER A 149 -35.25 -30.38 -2.00
N SER A 150 -34.80 -31.48 -1.49
CA SER A 150 -33.49 -32.08 -1.51
C SER A 150 -33.02 -32.31 -2.98
N SER A 151 -31.75 -32.00 -3.24
CA SER A 151 -30.95 -32.69 -4.24
C SER A 151 -29.49 -32.69 -3.87
N THR A 152 -29.04 -33.86 -3.57
CA THR A 152 -27.71 -34.36 -3.32
C THR A 152 -26.81 -34.32 -4.57
N LEU A 153 -25.46 -34.40 -4.29
CA LEU A 153 -24.35 -34.88 -5.13
C LEU A 153 -23.77 -33.79 -6.06
N THR A 154 -22.45 -33.65 -6.16
CA THR A 154 -21.32 -34.59 -6.14
C THR A 154 -20.01 -33.85 -5.91
N LEU A 155 -19.16 -34.46 -5.10
CA LEU A 155 -17.72 -34.18 -4.98
C LEU A 155 -17.02 -34.49 -6.32
N ASN A 156 -16.29 -33.55 -6.86
CA ASN A 156 -15.24 -33.84 -7.83
C ASN A 156 -13.89 -33.34 -7.29
N SER A 157 -13.14 -34.28 -6.80
CA SER A 157 -11.72 -34.19 -6.45
C SER A 157 -10.90 -34.00 -7.71
N ILE A 158 -10.10 -32.96 -7.80
CA ILE A 158 -9.03 -32.82 -8.81
C ILE A 158 -7.69 -33.04 -8.10
N PRO A 159 -6.84 -33.96 -8.57
CA PRO A 159 -5.58 -34.24 -7.92
C PRO A 159 -4.53 -33.16 -8.21
N LEU A 160 -3.86 -32.72 -7.13
CA LEU A 160 -2.64 -31.92 -7.16
C LEU A 160 -1.49 -32.73 -7.73
N SER A 161 -1.03 -32.39 -8.92
CA SER A 161 0.24 -32.86 -9.47
C SER A 161 1.37 -32.01 -8.90
N LEU A 162 2.17 -32.62 -8.00
CA LEU A 162 3.46 -32.07 -7.57
C LEU A 162 4.47 -32.23 -8.71
N GLY A 163 4.83 -31.12 -9.33
CA GLY A 163 5.99 -31.04 -10.21
C GLY A 163 7.28 -30.98 -9.40
N SER A 164 8.04 -32.08 -9.34
CA SER A 164 9.40 -32.13 -8.83
C SER A 164 10.35 -31.33 -9.70
N PHE A 165 11.03 -30.36 -9.13
CA PHE A 165 12.19 -29.72 -9.76
C PHE A 165 13.47 -30.49 -9.38
N PRO A 166 14.35 -30.81 -10.34
CA PRO A 166 15.61 -31.47 -10.03
C PRO A 166 16.62 -30.47 -9.43
N PRO A 167 17.51 -30.92 -8.53
CA PRO A 167 18.55 -30.08 -7.96
C PRO A 167 19.67 -29.84 -8.98
N THR A 168 20.05 -28.56 -9.12
CA THR A 168 21.22 -28.15 -9.90
C THR A 168 22.52 -28.48 -9.15
N PRO A 169 23.57 -29.01 -9.80
CA PRO A 169 24.83 -29.36 -9.14
C PRO A 169 25.66 -28.12 -8.86
N ILE A 170 26.14 -28.04 -7.63
CA ILE A 170 27.18 -27.10 -7.16
C ILE A 170 28.49 -27.52 -7.82
N LYS A 171 29.08 -26.67 -8.64
CA LYS A 171 30.46 -26.81 -9.08
C LYS A 171 31.37 -26.08 -8.09
N GLU A 172 32.00 -26.81 -7.21
CA GLU A 172 33.24 -26.38 -6.57
C GLU A 172 34.31 -26.18 -7.66
N LYS A 173 34.97 -25.04 -7.60
CA LYS A 173 36.29 -24.86 -8.25
C LYS A 173 37.26 -24.30 -7.23
N ILE A 174 38.29 -25.12 -7.07
CA ILE A 174 39.62 -24.93 -6.56
C ILE A 174 40.21 -23.56 -6.91
#